data_64357447dca6c429e155af8301053f83
#
_entry.id   64357447dca6c429e155af8301053f83
#
_cell.length_a   1.000
_cell.length_b   1.000
_cell.length_c   1.000
_cell.angle_alpha   90.00
_cell.angle_beta   90.00
_cell.angle_gamma   90.00
#
_symmetry.space_group_name_H-M   'P 1'
#
loop_
_entity.id
_entity.type
_entity.pdbx_description
1 polymer ?
#
loop_
_entity_poly.entity_id
_entity_poly.type
_entity_poly.pdbx_seq_one_letter_code
_entity_poly.pdbx_strand_id
1 'polypeptide(L)'
;EGETGVAFERENQVIRVARKLLPGEEVELTVEYSGGIDERVCYLDVDFDKLFQLQPIPGHSSTAGKRFAFVGDDFTVLTPECLWYPVARPSVNPASPYDVLPDFTSYSLQVSSTDGRTVIAPGKRETKEGRVCFTGDIPLPGMGLCIGNFEKYDLVVDSTLYELYLFAG
;
A
#
# COMPACT_ATOMS: atom_id res chain seq x y z
N GLU A 1 -25.77 -1.40 13.78
CA GLU A 1 -26.35 -1.88 12.49
C GLU A 1 -25.77 -0.98 11.40
N GLY A 2 -24.81 -1.51 10.61
CA GLY A 2 -24.17 -0.78 9.52
C GLY A 2 -25.11 -0.71 8.30
N GLU A 3 -25.21 0.44 7.68
CA GLU A 3 -25.85 0.59 6.38
C GLU A 3 -25.06 -0.20 5.35
N THR A 4 -25.63 -1.27 4.81
CA THR A 4 -25.05 -2.03 3.73
C THR A 4 -25.37 -1.34 2.40
N GLY A 5 -24.35 -0.91 1.67
CA GLY A 5 -24.50 -0.37 0.33
C GLY A 5 -24.65 1.14 0.27
N VAL A 6 -23.64 1.88 0.71
CA VAL A 6 -23.59 3.34 0.51
C VAL A 6 -23.36 3.66 -0.97
N ALA A 7 -24.14 4.61 -1.52
CA ALA A 7 -23.93 5.07 -2.87
C ALA A 7 -22.56 5.76 -3.03
N PHE A 8 -21.81 5.36 -4.03
CA PHE A 8 -20.51 5.93 -4.33
C PHE A 8 -20.34 6.14 -5.84
N GLU A 9 -19.48 7.06 -6.19
CA GLU A 9 -18.98 7.26 -7.54
C GLU A 9 -17.52 6.89 -7.59
N ARG A 10 -17.10 6.22 -8.65
CA ARG A 10 -15.70 5.91 -8.90
C ARG A 10 -15.23 6.60 -10.18
N GLU A 11 -14.15 7.36 -10.04
CA GLU A 11 -13.44 7.95 -11.17
C GLU A 11 -11.97 7.55 -11.03
N ASN A 12 -11.52 6.66 -11.89
CA ASN A 12 -10.18 6.06 -11.84
C ASN A 12 -9.88 5.44 -10.46
N GLN A 13 -8.93 5.99 -9.72
CA GLN A 13 -8.52 5.56 -8.38
C GLN A 13 -9.25 6.29 -7.25
N VAL A 14 -10.11 7.25 -7.57
CA VAL A 14 -10.87 8.02 -6.57
C VAL A 14 -12.24 7.44 -6.38
N ILE A 15 -12.59 7.16 -5.13
CA ILE A 15 -13.94 6.76 -4.70
C ILE A 15 -14.53 7.93 -3.92
N ARG A 16 -15.67 8.44 -4.38
CA ARG A 16 -16.42 9.51 -3.71
C ARG A 16 -17.67 8.93 -3.08
N VAL A 17 -17.78 9.06 -1.79
CA VAL A 17 -18.99 8.69 -1.04
C VAL A 17 -19.78 9.95 -0.79
N ALA A 18 -21.07 9.94 -1.19
CA ALA A 18 -21.96 11.09 -1.07
C ALA A 18 -22.45 11.25 0.39
N ARG A 19 -21.54 11.54 1.30
CA ARG A 19 -21.83 11.77 2.72
C ARG A 19 -21.16 13.06 3.20
N LYS A 20 -21.94 13.94 3.84
CA LYS A 20 -21.39 15.11 4.52
C LYS A 20 -21.03 14.70 5.95
N LEU A 21 -19.78 14.92 6.33
CA LEU A 21 -19.31 14.73 7.71
C LEU A 21 -19.34 16.06 8.45
N LEU A 22 -19.75 16.01 9.70
CA LEU A 22 -19.67 17.14 10.62
C LEU A 22 -18.30 17.12 11.34
N PRO A 23 -17.81 18.28 11.80
CA PRO A 23 -16.60 18.32 12.59
C PRO A 23 -16.67 17.42 13.82
N GLY A 24 -15.70 16.52 13.99
CA GLY A 24 -15.65 15.55 15.08
C GLY A 24 -16.50 14.28 14.86
N GLU A 25 -17.18 14.14 13.74
CA GLU A 25 -17.89 12.92 13.37
C GLU A 25 -16.90 11.85 12.89
N GLU A 26 -17.00 10.65 13.49
CA GLU A 26 -16.26 9.47 13.06
C GLU A 26 -17.13 8.58 12.17
N VAL A 27 -16.53 8.02 11.15
CA VAL A 27 -17.20 7.13 10.19
C VAL A 27 -16.35 5.90 9.96
N GLU A 28 -16.96 4.75 10.08
CA GLU A 28 -16.39 3.47 9.68
C GLU A 28 -16.89 3.12 8.27
N LEU A 29 -15.96 2.87 7.34
CA LEU A 29 -16.24 2.43 5.98
C LEU A 29 -15.58 1.09 5.74
N THR A 30 -16.37 0.12 5.27
CA THR A 30 -15.87 -1.15 4.76
C THR A 30 -15.81 -1.09 3.24
N VAL A 31 -14.63 -1.33 2.68
CA VAL A 31 -14.41 -1.37 1.23
C VAL A 31 -14.00 -2.76 0.82
N GLU A 32 -14.82 -3.43 0.03
CA GLU A 32 -14.50 -4.72 -0.56
C GLU A 32 -14.11 -4.53 -2.02
N TYR A 33 -12.96 -5.05 -2.41
CA TYR A 33 -12.46 -4.96 -3.78
C TYR A 33 -11.66 -6.20 -4.17
N SER A 34 -11.58 -6.45 -5.45
CA SER A 34 -10.79 -7.54 -6.03
C SER A 34 -10.19 -7.10 -7.36
N GLY A 35 -9.12 -7.75 -7.77
CA GLY A 35 -8.45 -7.47 -9.04
C GLY A 35 -6.97 -7.83 -9.01
N GLY A 36 -6.28 -7.48 -10.08
CA GLY A 36 -4.82 -7.52 -10.18
C GLY A 36 -4.22 -6.14 -10.04
N ILE A 37 -2.98 -6.07 -9.58
CA ILE A 37 -2.21 -4.83 -9.56
C ILE A 37 -1.65 -4.58 -10.96
N ASP A 38 -1.95 -3.44 -11.56
CA ASP A 38 -1.27 -2.98 -12.77
C ASP A 38 0.00 -2.22 -12.37
N GLU A 39 1.16 -2.84 -12.60
CA GLU A 39 2.46 -2.27 -12.25
C GLU A 39 2.79 -0.97 -13.00
N ARG A 40 2.06 -0.66 -14.08
CA ARG A 40 2.24 0.57 -14.87
C ARG A 40 1.53 1.77 -14.26
N VAL A 41 0.63 1.54 -13.31
CA VAL A 41 -0.12 2.59 -12.61
C VAL A 41 0.56 2.92 -11.30
N CYS A 42 0.74 4.22 -11.03
CA CYS A 42 1.26 4.71 -9.77
C CYS A 42 0.22 5.61 -9.07
N TYR A 43 0.58 6.10 -7.90
CA TYR A 43 -0.28 6.97 -7.08
C TYR A 43 -0.77 8.26 -7.77
N LEU A 44 -0.22 8.60 -8.93
CA LEU A 44 -0.66 9.74 -9.73
C LEU A 44 -1.91 9.46 -10.58
N ASP A 45 -2.40 8.23 -10.59
CA ASP A 45 -3.46 7.78 -11.50
C ASP A 45 -3.12 8.03 -12.98
N VAL A 46 -1.85 7.89 -13.31
CA VAL A 46 -1.30 8.09 -14.65
C VAL A 46 -0.60 6.81 -15.06
N ASP A 47 -0.90 6.35 -16.27
CA ASP A 47 -0.24 5.21 -16.88
C ASP A 47 1.29 5.44 -16.95
N PHE A 48 2.05 4.40 -16.64
CA PHE A 48 3.52 4.47 -16.62
C PHE A 48 4.11 4.98 -17.94
N ASP A 49 3.56 4.54 -19.08
CA ASP A 49 4.01 4.98 -20.40
C ASP A 49 3.78 6.48 -20.63
N LYS A 50 2.74 7.04 -20.01
CA LYS A 50 2.48 8.49 -20.03
C LYS A 50 3.44 9.27 -19.14
N LEU A 51 3.87 8.69 -18.01
CA LEU A 51 4.88 9.33 -17.15
C LEU A 51 6.20 9.54 -17.86
N PHE A 52 6.61 8.62 -18.75
CA PHE A 52 7.80 8.78 -19.59
C PHE A 52 7.71 9.93 -20.58
N GLN A 53 6.50 10.31 -20.99
CA GLN A 53 6.27 11.43 -21.91
C GLN A 53 6.24 12.79 -21.20
N LEU A 54 6.07 12.80 -19.86
CA LEU A 54 6.18 14.01 -19.10
C LEU A 54 7.65 14.43 -19.06
N GLN A 55 7.97 15.57 -19.64
CA GLN A 55 9.33 16.11 -19.67
C GLN A 55 9.87 16.25 -18.26
N PRO A 56 11.13 15.84 -17.99
CA PRO A 56 11.75 16.06 -16.70
C PRO A 56 11.76 17.55 -16.38
N ILE A 57 11.23 17.92 -15.23
CA ILE A 57 11.37 19.29 -14.73
C ILE A 57 12.85 19.49 -14.41
N PRO A 58 13.55 20.48 -14.98
CA PRO A 58 14.95 20.72 -14.69
C PRO A 58 15.19 20.88 -13.20
N GLY A 59 16.12 20.10 -12.63
CA GLY A 59 16.45 20.14 -11.20
C GLY A 59 15.68 19.20 -10.31
N HIS A 60 14.68 18.46 -10.83
CA HIS A 60 13.99 17.40 -10.11
C HIS A 60 14.37 16.03 -10.64
N SER A 61 14.63 15.09 -9.73
CA SER A 61 14.79 13.69 -10.10
C SER A 61 13.46 13.20 -10.69
N SER A 62 13.47 12.85 -11.98
CA SER A 62 12.31 12.27 -12.64
C SER A 62 11.89 10.99 -11.92
N THR A 63 10.63 10.88 -11.55
CA THR A 63 10.02 9.60 -11.13
C THR A 63 9.72 8.70 -12.32
N ALA A 64 9.90 9.20 -13.55
CA ALA A 64 9.82 8.42 -14.76
C ALA A 64 10.81 7.25 -14.67
N GLY A 65 10.30 6.04 -14.85
CA GLY A 65 11.09 4.82 -14.70
C GLY A 65 11.14 4.20 -13.30
N LYS A 66 10.58 4.82 -12.28
CA LYS A 66 10.38 4.15 -10.98
C LYS A 66 9.17 3.23 -11.05
N ARG A 67 9.35 2.02 -10.56
CA ARG A 67 8.25 1.07 -10.33
C ARG A 67 7.90 1.09 -8.84
N PHE A 68 6.62 1.09 -8.54
CA PHE A 68 6.08 1.10 -7.18
C PHE A 68 5.39 -0.22 -6.83
N ALA A 69 5.16 -1.07 -7.83
CA ALA A 69 4.71 -2.43 -7.65
C ALA A 69 5.55 -3.37 -8.51
N PHE A 70 5.81 -4.56 -7.99
CA PHE A 70 6.45 -5.68 -8.68
C PHE A 70 5.59 -6.91 -8.42
N VAL A 71 4.99 -7.47 -9.45
CA VAL A 71 4.13 -8.65 -9.35
C VAL A 71 4.68 -9.71 -10.27
N GLY A 72 5.22 -10.77 -9.71
CA GLY A 72 5.83 -11.89 -10.43
C GLY A 72 5.46 -13.22 -9.79
N ASP A 73 5.86 -14.29 -10.45
CA ASP A 73 5.58 -15.65 -10.00
C ASP A 73 6.34 -15.98 -8.70
N ASP A 74 7.55 -15.45 -8.54
CA ASP A 74 8.40 -15.74 -7.37
C ASP A 74 8.13 -14.78 -6.20
N PHE A 75 7.82 -13.53 -6.50
CA PHE A 75 7.58 -12.51 -5.47
C PHE A 75 6.64 -11.42 -5.91
N THR A 76 6.05 -10.76 -4.93
CA THR A 76 5.25 -9.54 -5.08
C THR A 76 5.75 -8.50 -4.08
N VAL A 77 6.01 -7.28 -4.54
CA VAL A 77 6.33 -6.11 -3.70
C VAL A 77 5.36 -5.00 -4.04
N LEU A 78 4.62 -4.53 -3.06
CA LEU A 78 3.69 -3.42 -3.17
C LEU A 78 4.17 -2.31 -2.24
N THR A 79 4.47 -1.14 -2.80
CA THR A 79 4.78 0.04 -2.00
C THR A 79 3.52 0.88 -1.77
N PRO A 80 3.51 1.82 -0.80
CA PRO A 80 2.35 2.68 -0.55
C PRO A 80 1.91 3.47 -1.80
N GLU A 81 2.85 3.80 -2.67
CA GLU A 81 2.62 4.61 -3.86
C GLU A 81 1.76 3.92 -4.93
N CYS A 82 1.71 2.60 -4.95
CA CYS A 82 0.84 1.88 -5.90
C CYS A 82 -0.62 1.81 -5.44
N LEU A 83 -0.98 2.43 -4.31
CA LEU A 83 -2.35 2.55 -3.80
C LEU A 83 -3.10 1.21 -3.76
N TRP A 84 -2.43 0.17 -3.27
CA TRP A 84 -2.99 -1.18 -3.19
C TRP A 84 -4.03 -1.35 -2.08
N TYR A 85 -4.19 -0.34 -1.23
CA TYR A 85 -5.21 -0.26 -0.18
C TYR A 85 -5.89 1.12 -0.17
N PRO A 86 -7.14 1.23 0.31
CA PRO A 86 -7.85 2.51 0.39
C PRO A 86 -7.19 3.47 1.39
N VAL A 87 -7.09 4.74 1.03
CA VAL A 87 -6.61 5.82 1.90
C VAL A 87 -7.58 6.99 1.87
N ALA A 88 -7.90 7.55 3.03
CA ALA A 88 -8.75 8.72 3.15
C ALA A 88 -7.91 9.99 2.98
N ARG A 89 -7.80 10.48 1.74
CA ARG A 89 -7.05 11.71 1.44
C ARG A 89 -7.61 12.40 0.20
N PRO A 90 -7.30 13.67 -0.04
CA PRO A 90 -7.57 14.31 -1.33
C PRO A 90 -6.89 13.54 -2.48
N SER A 91 -7.45 13.62 -3.67
CA SER A 91 -6.81 13.09 -4.87
C SER A 91 -5.48 13.78 -5.11
N VAL A 92 -4.51 13.02 -5.61
CA VAL A 92 -3.19 13.55 -5.92
C VAL A 92 -3.30 14.51 -7.09
N ASN A 93 -2.69 15.69 -6.96
CA ASN A 93 -2.56 16.64 -8.06
C ASN A 93 -1.43 16.20 -8.99
N PRO A 94 -1.69 15.83 -10.25
CA PRO A 94 -0.63 15.39 -11.17
C PRO A 94 0.45 16.45 -11.44
N ALA A 95 0.12 17.75 -11.28
CA ALA A 95 1.09 18.85 -11.45
C ALA A 95 2.02 19.02 -10.23
N SER A 96 1.60 18.56 -9.05
CA SER A 96 2.36 18.65 -7.80
C SER A 96 2.15 17.38 -6.98
N PRO A 97 2.66 16.23 -7.44
CA PRO A 97 2.36 14.93 -6.82
C PRO A 97 3.00 14.76 -5.44
N TYR A 98 4.00 15.58 -5.10
CA TYR A 98 4.73 15.53 -3.83
C TYR A 98 4.19 16.48 -2.76
N ASP A 99 3.23 17.34 -3.11
CA ASP A 99 2.61 18.28 -2.17
C ASP A 99 1.57 17.60 -1.24
N VAL A 100 1.43 16.29 -1.35
CA VAL A 100 0.56 15.52 -0.46
C VAL A 100 1.31 15.28 0.85
N LEU A 101 0.85 15.93 1.91
CA LEU A 101 1.34 15.64 3.26
C LEU A 101 0.95 14.19 3.61
N PRO A 102 1.90 13.36 4.07
CA PRO A 102 1.57 12.02 4.52
C PRO A 102 0.66 12.09 5.74
N ASP A 103 -0.44 11.37 5.68
CA ASP A 103 -1.29 11.18 6.86
C ASP A 103 -0.82 9.93 7.62
N PHE A 104 -0.48 10.12 8.88
CA PHE A 104 0.00 9.04 9.73
C PHE A 104 -1.19 8.25 10.28
N THR A 105 -1.32 7.01 9.86
CA THR A 105 -2.47 6.15 10.15
C THR A 105 -2.03 4.92 10.94
N SER A 106 -2.80 4.56 11.97
CA SER A 106 -2.66 3.26 12.64
C SER A 106 -3.38 2.19 11.82
N TYR A 107 -2.80 1.01 11.72
CA TYR A 107 -3.40 -0.07 10.94
C TYR A 107 -3.17 -1.45 11.57
N SER A 108 -4.01 -2.38 11.17
CA SER A 108 -3.86 -3.80 11.36
C SER A 108 -4.05 -4.49 10.01
N LEU A 109 -3.08 -5.29 9.60
CA LEU A 109 -3.10 -5.99 8.32
C LEU A 109 -3.19 -7.50 8.57
N GLN A 110 -4.14 -8.16 7.94
CA GLN A 110 -4.26 -9.62 7.93
C GLN A 110 -4.12 -10.13 6.50
N VAL A 111 -3.19 -11.04 6.29
CA VAL A 111 -2.90 -11.60 4.96
C VAL A 111 -3.07 -13.11 5.00
N SER A 112 -3.82 -13.63 4.04
CA SER A 112 -3.92 -15.06 3.76
C SER A 112 -3.20 -15.34 2.44
N SER A 113 -2.21 -16.22 2.47
CA SER A 113 -1.54 -16.73 1.27
C SER A 113 -2.01 -18.16 1.03
N THR A 114 -2.43 -18.48 -0.19
CA THR A 114 -2.90 -19.81 -0.56
C THR A 114 -1.78 -20.76 -0.94
N ASP A 115 -0.59 -20.23 -1.19
CA ASP A 115 0.58 -20.97 -1.69
C ASP A 115 1.71 -21.08 -0.64
N GLY A 116 1.47 -20.62 0.59
CA GLY A 116 2.40 -20.76 1.70
C GLY A 116 3.62 -19.84 1.63
N ARG A 117 3.66 -18.87 0.70
CA ARG A 117 4.75 -17.90 0.61
C ARG A 117 4.87 -17.03 1.87
N THR A 118 6.08 -16.60 2.13
CA THR A 118 6.38 -15.70 3.25
C THR A 118 5.80 -14.31 2.98
N VAL A 119 5.09 -13.78 3.99
CA VAL A 119 4.53 -12.43 3.96
C VAL A 119 5.32 -11.53 4.89
N ILE A 120 5.70 -10.36 4.42
CA ILE A 120 6.45 -9.34 5.14
C ILE A 120 5.72 -8.01 5.00
N ALA A 121 5.43 -7.37 6.13
CA ALA A 121 4.84 -6.03 6.20
C ALA A 121 5.35 -5.32 7.47
N PRO A 122 5.19 -4.00 7.58
CA PRO A 122 5.55 -3.29 8.80
C PRO A 122 4.71 -3.71 9.99
N GLY A 123 5.30 -3.67 11.20
CA GLY A 123 4.63 -3.98 12.46
C GLY A 123 5.00 -5.33 13.05
N LYS A 124 4.45 -5.60 14.23
CA LYS A 124 4.66 -6.88 14.92
C LYS A 124 3.89 -7.98 14.18
N ARG A 125 4.63 -9.04 13.81
CA ARG A 125 4.08 -10.19 13.10
C ARG A 125 3.56 -11.24 14.08
N GLU A 126 2.34 -11.72 13.86
CA GLU A 126 1.75 -12.86 14.56
C GLU A 126 1.03 -13.76 13.55
N THR A 127 0.91 -15.06 13.86
CA THR A 127 0.09 -15.97 13.06
C THR A 127 -1.14 -16.37 13.87
N LYS A 128 -2.32 -16.11 13.33
CA LYS A 128 -3.61 -16.43 13.95
C LYS A 128 -4.51 -17.12 12.93
N GLU A 129 -5.03 -18.27 13.26
CA GLU A 129 -6.01 -19.01 12.43
C GLU A 129 -5.56 -19.21 10.96
N GLY A 130 -4.26 -19.47 10.74
CA GLY A 130 -3.69 -19.64 9.41
C GLY A 130 -3.47 -18.35 8.61
N ARG A 131 -3.70 -17.18 9.23
CA ARG A 131 -3.42 -15.87 8.66
C ARG A 131 -2.20 -15.23 9.29
N VAL A 132 -1.45 -14.49 8.52
CA VAL A 132 -0.35 -13.67 9.05
C VAL A 132 -0.90 -12.29 9.35
N CYS A 133 -0.77 -11.85 10.59
CA CYS A 133 -1.27 -10.57 11.09
C CYS A 133 -0.08 -9.67 11.40
N PHE A 134 -0.20 -8.39 11.02
CA PHE A 134 0.76 -7.34 11.35
C PHE A 134 0.03 -6.20 12.04
N THR A 135 0.58 -5.76 13.17
CA THR A 135 0.02 -4.63 13.93
C THR A 135 1.14 -3.63 14.17
N GLY A 136 0.92 -2.39 13.76
CA GLY A 136 1.86 -1.31 14.00
C GLY A 136 1.75 -0.77 15.42
N ASP A 137 2.89 -0.55 16.09
CA ASP A 137 2.94 0.09 17.40
C ASP A 137 2.87 1.63 17.30
N ILE A 138 3.15 2.15 16.12
CA ILE A 138 3.13 3.59 15.80
C ILE A 138 2.37 3.82 14.50
N PRO A 139 1.71 4.98 14.34
CA PRO A 139 1.14 5.37 13.06
C PRO A 139 2.23 5.50 11.98
N LEU A 140 1.95 5.04 10.77
CA LEU A 140 2.86 5.12 9.63
C LEU A 140 2.25 5.93 8.48
N PRO A 141 3.09 6.57 7.66
CA PRO A 141 2.62 7.34 6.49
C PRO A 141 2.15 6.46 5.33
N GLY A 142 2.35 5.15 5.42
CA GLY A 142 1.93 4.19 4.41
C GLY A 142 2.38 2.78 4.71
N MET A 143 1.74 1.80 4.06
CA MET A 143 2.04 0.38 4.20
C MET A 143 2.68 -0.19 2.94
N GLY A 144 3.81 -0.88 3.11
CA GLY A 144 4.36 -1.77 2.10
C GLY A 144 3.97 -3.22 2.38
N LEU A 145 3.93 -4.05 1.35
CA LEU A 145 3.70 -5.49 1.44
C LEU A 145 4.68 -6.21 0.53
N CYS A 146 5.33 -7.24 1.06
CA CYS A 146 6.15 -8.13 0.29
C CYS A 146 5.71 -9.58 0.52
N ILE A 147 5.55 -10.36 -0.55
CA ILE A 147 5.18 -11.77 -0.51
C ILE A 147 6.11 -12.51 -1.44
N GLY A 148 6.72 -13.59 -0.97
CA GLY A 148 7.64 -14.37 -1.80
C GLY A 148 8.20 -15.60 -1.11
N ASN A 149 9.02 -16.33 -1.86
CA ASN A 149 9.77 -17.47 -1.37
C ASN A 149 11.12 -16.96 -0.84
N PHE A 150 11.21 -16.79 0.46
CA PHE A 150 12.40 -16.25 1.12
C PHE A 150 12.98 -17.23 2.11
N GLU A 151 14.31 -17.27 2.17
CA GLU A 151 15.06 -17.79 3.31
C GLU A 151 15.22 -16.67 4.34
N LYS A 152 14.87 -16.97 5.59
CA LYS A 152 14.94 -16.01 6.69
C LYS A 152 16.21 -16.27 7.52
N TYR A 153 16.94 -15.20 7.79
CA TYR A 153 18.11 -15.19 8.69
C TYR A 153 17.88 -14.16 9.78
N ASP A 154 18.15 -14.57 11.02
CA ASP A 154 18.00 -13.72 12.19
C ASP A 154 19.36 -13.37 12.78
N LEU A 155 19.58 -12.11 13.12
CA LEU A 155 20.75 -11.59 13.79
C LEU A 155 20.33 -10.70 14.96
N VAL A 156 20.85 -10.95 16.15
CA VAL A 156 20.63 -10.09 17.31
C VAL A 156 21.87 -9.28 17.60
N VAL A 157 21.74 -7.95 17.57
CA VAL A 157 22.80 -6.99 17.91
C VAL A 157 22.25 -6.00 18.94
N ASP A 158 22.90 -5.82 20.05
CA ASP A 158 22.51 -4.87 21.12
C ASP A 158 21.02 -4.98 21.50
N SER A 159 20.52 -6.20 21.68
CA SER A 159 19.12 -6.53 21.99
C SER A 159 18.11 -6.18 20.87
N THR A 160 18.58 -5.80 19.69
CA THR A 160 17.75 -5.58 18.51
C THR A 160 17.80 -6.80 17.60
N LEU A 161 16.63 -7.33 17.25
CA LEU A 161 16.49 -8.42 16.27
C LEU A 161 16.46 -7.81 14.86
N TYR A 162 17.41 -8.25 14.04
CA TYR A 162 17.45 -7.98 12.60
C TYR A 162 16.99 -9.22 11.85
N GLU A 163 15.99 -9.09 11.03
CA GLU A 163 15.49 -10.15 10.16
C GLU A 163 15.89 -9.86 8.72
N LEU A 164 16.62 -10.78 8.10
CA LEU A 164 17.02 -10.69 6.70
C LEU A 164 16.29 -11.76 5.90
N TYR A 165 15.65 -11.34 4.83
CA TYR A 165 14.90 -12.20 3.92
C TYR A 165 15.58 -12.19 2.54
N LEU A 166 16.09 -13.32 2.12
CA LEU A 166 16.78 -13.49 0.85
C LEU A 166 15.97 -14.43 -0.05
N PHE A 167 16.04 -14.22 -1.35
CA PHE A 167 15.52 -15.20 -2.29
C PHE A 167 16.28 -16.51 -2.16
N ALA A 168 15.55 -17.63 -2.11
CA ALA A 168 16.15 -18.94 -2.23
C ALA A 168 16.81 -19.03 -3.62
N GLY A 169 18.13 -19.26 -3.64
CA GLY A 169 18.96 -19.36 -4.85
C GLY A 169 18.71 -20.64 -5.65
#